data_15c66efed3e3e5072fb2f5dfe861b434
#
_entry.id   15c66efed3e3e5072fb2f5dfe861b434
#
_cell.length_a   1.000
_cell.length_b   1.000
_cell.length_c   1.000
_cell.angle_alpha   90.00
_cell.angle_beta   90.00
_cell.angle_gamma   90.00
#
_symmetry.space_group_name_H-M   'P 1'
#
loop_
_entity.id
_entity.type
_entity.pdbx_description
1 polymer ?
#
loop_
_entity_poly.entity_id
_entity_poly.type
_entity_poly.pdbx_seq_one_letter_code
_entity_poly.pdbx_strand_id
1 'polypeptide(L)'
;MTGEAIAFWILAAIAVAGALGVVAAPKAVYSAIALASTMIALAVLYVSQDALFLGVVQVVVYTGAVMMLFLFVLMRVAAGAADAVVAIIRGQRLAAGTARLGFGILLIAGIGSAATTGFIGLERANAGGNVRGLAMLIFTRNLWAFELTSALLITAALGAMVLAHRERFERRKTQRELAVERFASGGHPTPMPNPGVYARHNAVNTPARLPDGSDAENSVAPILHAGTSPGRSGEK
;
A
#
# COMPACT_ATOMS: atom_id res chain seq x y z
N MET A 1 -25.56 -8.41 31.13
CA MET A 1 -24.86 -8.48 29.84
C MET A 1 -23.79 -9.55 29.98
N THR A 2 -23.79 -10.53 29.10
CA THR A 2 -22.75 -11.57 29.07
C THR A 2 -21.41 -10.96 28.69
N GLY A 3 -20.30 -11.53 29.15
CA GLY A 3 -18.96 -11.03 28.79
C GLY A 3 -18.75 -10.89 27.29
N GLU A 4 -19.34 -11.79 26.49
CA GLU A 4 -19.34 -11.76 25.01
C GLU A 4 -20.01 -10.51 24.44
N ALA A 5 -21.16 -10.10 25.02
CA ALA A 5 -21.84 -8.89 24.56
C ALA A 5 -20.99 -7.62 24.82
N ILE A 6 -20.29 -7.57 25.94
CA ILE A 6 -19.38 -6.45 26.24
C ILE A 6 -18.22 -6.42 25.26
N ALA A 7 -17.59 -7.57 25.01
CA ALA A 7 -16.50 -7.69 24.05
C ALA A 7 -16.96 -7.28 22.64
N PHE A 8 -18.14 -7.72 22.21
CA PHE A 8 -18.74 -7.34 20.94
C PHE A 8 -18.88 -5.81 20.79
N TRP A 9 -19.45 -5.14 21.79
CA TRP A 9 -19.66 -3.69 21.72
C TRP A 9 -18.34 -2.90 21.70
N ILE A 10 -17.31 -3.37 22.44
CA ILE A 10 -16.00 -2.75 22.44
C ILE A 10 -15.36 -2.89 21.04
N LEU A 11 -15.36 -4.10 20.48
CA LEU A 11 -14.78 -4.37 19.16
C LEU A 11 -15.55 -3.65 18.05
N ALA A 12 -16.87 -3.59 18.13
CA ALA A 12 -17.70 -2.85 17.21
C ALA A 12 -17.38 -1.35 17.25
N ALA A 13 -17.22 -0.77 18.44
CA ALA A 13 -16.82 0.63 18.58
C ALA A 13 -15.43 0.90 17.97
N ILE A 14 -14.45 0.01 18.19
CA ILE A 14 -13.11 0.11 17.59
C ILE A 14 -13.19 0.01 16.07
N ALA A 15 -13.97 -0.94 15.54
CA ALA A 15 -14.13 -1.12 14.10
C ALA A 15 -14.77 0.11 13.44
N VAL A 16 -15.82 0.67 14.04
CA VAL A 16 -16.49 1.88 13.53
C VAL A 16 -15.57 3.10 13.64
N ALA A 17 -14.88 3.28 14.76
CA ALA A 17 -13.93 4.38 14.93
C ALA A 17 -12.77 4.28 13.93
N GLY A 18 -12.25 3.09 13.70
CA GLY A 18 -11.25 2.83 12.67
C GLY A 18 -11.75 3.14 11.27
N ALA A 19 -12.96 2.68 10.92
CA ALA A 19 -13.57 2.98 9.61
C ALA A 19 -13.80 4.49 9.39
N LEU A 20 -14.23 5.21 10.41
CA LEU A 20 -14.33 6.67 10.36
C LEU A 20 -12.93 7.32 10.23
N GLY A 21 -11.95 6.78 10.93
CA GLY A 21 -10.56 7.20 10.84
C GLY A 21 -9.97 7.07 9.44
N VAL A 22 -10.33 6.02 8.69
CA VAL A 22 -9.93 5.84 7.27
C VAL A 22 -10.37 7.03 6.42
N VAL A 23 -11.59 7.50 6.62
CA VAL A 23 -12.16 8.61 5.82
C VAL A 23 -11.68 9.98 6.30
N ALA A 24 -11.47 10.13 7.61
CA ALA A 24 -11.13 11.41 8.24
C ALA A 24 -9.63 11.71 8.21
N ALA A 25 -8.77 10.71 8.02
CA ALA A 25 -7.33 10.88 8.09
C ALA A 25 -6.79 11.78 6.97
N PRO A 26 -6.01 12.83 7.30
CA PRO A 26 -5.49 13.77 6.30
C PRO A 26 -4.32 13.17 5.49
N LYS A 27 -3.64 12.16 6.01
CA LYS A 27 -2.51 11.50 5.36
C LYS A 27 -2.84 10.03 5.09
N ALA A 28 -2.51 9.54 3.89
CA ALA A 28 -2.77 8.19 3.45
C ALA A 28 -2.22 7.11 4.42
N VAL A 29 -1.08 7.36 5.06
CA VAL A 29 -0.49 6.43 6.04
C VAL A 29 -1.37 6.27 7.28
N TYR A 30 -1.92 7.36 7.81
CA TYR A 30 -2.83 7.29 8.97
C TYR A 30 -4.15 6.60 8.62
N SER A 31 -4.68 6.86 7.42
CA SER A 31 -5.85 6.14 6.88
C SER A 31 -5.60 4.64 6.82
N ALA A 32 -4.43 4.23 6.36
CA ALA A 32 -4.07 2.83 6.27
C ALA A 32 -3.89 2.17 7.65
N ILE A 33 -3.33 2.87 8.64
CA ILE A 33 -3.25 2.37 10.04
C ILE A 33 -4.66 2.21 10.63
N ALA A 34 -5.55 3.17 10.40
CA ALA A 34 -6.94 3.07 10.84
C ALA A 34 -7.66 1.87 10.18
N LEU A 35 -7.40 1.64 8.88
CA LEU A 35 -7.90 0.45 8.17
C LEU A 35 -7.38 -0.85 8.80
N ALA A 36 -6.08 -0.90 9.14
CA ALA A 36 -5.49 -2.06 9.82
C ALA A 36 -6.20 -2.38 11.14
N SER A 37 -6.43 -1.36 11.96
CA SER A 37 -7.15 -1.50 13.23
C SER A 37 -8.55 -2.07 13.01
N THR A 38 -9.28 -1.55 12.01
CA THR A 38 -10.61 -2.06 11.64
C THR A 38 -10.54 -3.53 11.21
N MET A 39 -9.57 -3.91 10.35
CA MET A 39 -9.42 -5.29 9.87
C MET A 39 -9.10 -6.27 11.01
N ILE A 40 -8.26 -5.87 11.96
CA ILE A 40 -7.96 -6.69 13.13
C ILE A 40 -9.18 -6.84 14.05
N ALA A 41 -9.91 -5.75 14.31
CA ALA A 41 -11.14 -5.80 15.08
C ALA A 41 -12.18 -6.74 14.46
N LEU A 42 -12.35 -6.71 13.13
CA LEU A 42 -13.22 -7.63 12.40
C LEU A 42 -12.73 -9.09 12.52
N ALA A 43 -11.42 -9.34 12.46
CA ALA A 43 -10.88 -10.69 12.62
C ALA A 43 -11.24 -11.27 13.99
N VAL A 44 -11.10 -10.47 15.07
CA VAL A 44 -11.48 -10.88 16.42
C VAL A 44 -13.00 -11.12 16.51
N LEU A 45 -13.81 -10.28 15.86
CA LEU A 45 -15.27 -10.49 15.80
C LEU A 45 -15.63 -11.80 15.08
N TYR A 46 -14.94 -12.15 13.99
CA TYR A 46 -15.16 -13.46 13.34
C TYR A 46 -14.81 -14.63 14.27
N VAL A 47 -13.69 -14.54 14.98
CA VAL A 47 -13.29 -15.58 15.93
C VAL A 47 -14.30 -15.70 17.07
N SER A 48 -14.81 -14.59 17.59
CA SER A 48 -15.82 -14.57 18.65
C SER A 48 -17.19 -15.15 18.22
N GLN A 49 -17.41 -15.24 16.92
CA GLN A 49 -18.59 -15.86 16.31
C GLN A 49 -18.31 -17.30 15.80
N ASP A 50 -17.28 -17.97 16.34
CA ASP A 50 -16.85 -19.33 15.94
C ASP A 50 -16.53 -19.48 14.46
N ALA A 51 -16.31 -18.38 13.73
CA ALA A 51 -15.92 -18.36 12.35
C ALA A 51 -14.38 -18.32 12.22
N LEU A 52 -13.70 -19.32 12.78
CA LEU A 52 -12.23 -19.36 12.88
C LEU A 52 -11.53 -19.22 11.54
N PHE A 53 -12.03 -19.89 10.50
CA PHE A 53 -11.44 -19.80 9.16
C PHE A 53 -11.50 -18.38 8.60
N LEU A 54 -12.64 -17.72 8.74
CA LEU A 54 -12.80 -16.34 8.29
C LEU A 54 -11.90 -15.38 9.08
N GLY A 55 -11.76 -15.57 10.38
CA GLY A 55 -10.86 -14.79 11.23
C GLY A 55 -9.39 -14.90 10.77
N VAL A 56 -8.93 -16.12 10.47
CA VAL A 56 -7.58 -16.36 9.96
C VAL A 56 -7.39 -15.71 8.56
N VAL A 57 -8.34 -15.88 7.65
CA VAL A 57 -8.32 -15.26 6.32
C VAL A 57 -8.30 -13.74 6.43
N GLN A 58 -9.06 -13.16 7.35
CA GLN A 58 -9.10 -11.72 7.60
C GLN A 58 -7.71 -11.17 7.99
N VAL A 59 -6.96 -11.88 8.82
CA VAL A 59 -5.60 -11.46 9.21
C VAL A 59 -4.59 -11.71 8.10
N VAL A 60 -4.56 -12.93 7.55
CA VAL A 60 -3.50 -13.34 6.61
C VAL A 60 -3.67 -12.69 5.24
N VAL A 61 -4.88 -12.70 4.71
CA VAL A 61 -5.16 -12.20 3.34
C VAL A 61 -5.45 -10.71 3.36
N TYR A 62 -6.45 -10.27 4.15
CA TYR A 62 -6.86 -8.86 4.11
C TYR A 62 -5.84 -7.94 4.79
N THR A 63 -5.40 -8.27 6.00
CA THR A 63 -4.41 -7.45 6.71
C THR A 63 -3.00 -7.71 6.18
N GLY A 64 -2.62 -8.96 5.95
CA GLY A 64 -1.27 -9.33 5.50
C GLY A 64 -1.00 -9.01 4.03
N ALA A 65 -1.78 -9.54 3.11
CA ALA A 65 -1.50 -9.41 1.68
C ALA A 65 -2.10 -8.13 1.07
N VAL A 66 -3.42 -7.95 1.18
CA VAL A 66 -4.12 -6.86 0.47
C VAL A 66 -3.76 -5.50 1.05
N MET A 67 -3.80 -5.36 2.37
CA MET A 67 -3.51 -4.09 3.02
C MET A 67 -2.04 -3.69 2.89
N MET A 68 -1.10 -4.65 3.02
CA MET A 68 0.33 -4.38 2.82
C MET A 68 0.63 -3.96 1.39
N LEU A 69 -0.02 -4.59 0.39
CA LEU A 69 0.09 -4.16 -0.99
C LEU A 69 -0.46 -2.74 -1.19
N PHE A 70 -1.61 -2.45 -0.60
CA PHE A 70 -2.24 -1.13 -0.67
C PHE A 70 -1.36 -0.04 -0.03
N LEU A 71 -0.80 -0.33 1.16
CA LEU A 71 0.17 0.55 1.83
C LEU A 71 1.40 0.83 0.96
N PHE A 72 1.96 -0.20 0.34
CA PHE A 72 3.10 -0.05 -0.55
C PHE A 72 2.78 0.86 -1.74
N VAL A 73 1.63 0.65 -2.38
CA VAL A 73 1.16 1.49 -3.49
C VAL A 73 0.94 2.92 -3.05
N LEU A 74 0.24 3.14 -1.92
CA LEU A 74 0.00 4.49 -1.39
C LEU A 74 1.30 5.21 -1.05
N MET A 75 2.26 4.53 -0.44
CA MET A 75 3.55 5.12 -0.11
C MET A 75 4.32 5.54 -1.38
N ARG A 76 4.24 4.74 -2.45
CA ARG A 76 4.84 5.07 -3.74
C ARG A 76 4.17 6.26 -4.43
N VAL A 77 2.84 6.31 -4.40
CA VAL A 77 2.06 7.37 -5.04
C VAL A 77 2.10 8.66 -4.21
N ALA A 78 1.99 8.56 -2.88
CA ALA A 78 1.99 9.73 -2.00
C ALA A 78 3.33 10.49 -2.00
N ALA A 79 4.44 9.82 -2.31
CA ALA A 79 5.74 10.48 -2.46
C ALA A 79 5.78 11.47 -3.64
N GLY A 80 4.88 11.33 -4.63
CA GLY A 80 4.79 12.23 -5.78
C GLY A 80 3.64 13.23 -5.75
N ALA A 81 2.68 13.09 -4.84
CA ALA A 81 1.46 13.88 -4.78
C ALA A 81 1.48 14.81 -3.55
N ALA A 82 2.23 15.90 -3.65
CA ALA A 82 2.21 16.97 -2.63
C ALA A 82 0.96 17.86 -2.71
N ASP A 83 0.14 17.71 -3.75
CA ASP A 83 -1.00 18.58 -3.98
C ASP A 83 -2.26 18.03 -3.32
N ALA A 84 -2.72 18.76 -2.31
CA ALA A 84 -4.05 18.55 -1.74
C ALA A 84 -5.11 18.63 -2.86
N VAL A 85 -5.94 17.60 -2.96
CA VAL A 85 -7.09 17.59 -3.88
C VAL A 85 -8.04 18.71 -3.45
N VAL A 86 -7.88 19.88 -4.05
CA VAL A 86 -8.79 21.00 -3.88
C VAL A 86 -10.11 20.63 -4.56
N ALA A 87 -11.22 20.74 -3.84
CA ALA A 87 -12.53 20.51 -4.42
C ALA A 87 -12.79 21.53 -5.55
N ILE A 88 -12.68 21.07 -6.80
CA ILE A 88 -12.73 21.92 -8.00
C ILE A 88 -14.17 22.31 -8.33
N ILE A 89 -15.16 21.52 -7.91
CA ILE A 89 -16.56 21.70 -8.28
C ILE A 89 -17.34 22.33 -7.12
N ARG A 90 -18.00 23.46 -7.39
CA ARG A 90 -18.94 24.08 -6.43
C ARG A 90 -20.08 23.12 -6.08
N GLY A 91 -20.34 22.89 -4.78
CA GLY A 91 -21.39 21.99 -4.31
C GLY A 91 -20.97 20.52 -4.17
N GLN A 92 -19.77 20.11 -4.58
CA GLN A 92 -19.30 18.73 -4.49
C GLN A 92 -19.34 18.18 -3.05
N ARG A 93 -19.04 19.02 -2.05
CA ARG A 93 -19.10 18.61 -0.64
C ARG A 93 -20.51 18.26 -0.18
N LEU A 94 -21.49 19.06 -0.62
CA LEU A 94 -22.90 18.82 -0.29
C LEU A 94 -23.42 17.56 -1.01
N ALA A 95 -23.15 17.44 -2.31
CA ALA A 95 -23.54 16.26 -3.10
C ALA A 95 -22.90 14.97 -2.55
N ALA A 96 -21.62 15.01 -2.17
CA ALA A 96 -20.97 13.87 -1.56
C ALA A 96 -21.52 13.55 -0.16
N GLY A 97 -21.91 14.56 0.61
CA GLY A 97 -22.57 14.39 1.92
C GLY A 97 -23.92 13.71 1.79
N THR A 98 -24.76 14.19 0.90
CA THR A 98 -26.11 13.59 0.65
C THR A 98 -26.01 12.19 0.10
N ALA A 99 -25.09 11.93 -0.84
CA ALA A 99 -24.86 10.59 -1.38
C ALA A 99 -24.40 9.60 -0.29
N ARG A 100 -23.46 10.00 0.59
CA ARG A 100 -23.01 9.17 1.72
C ARG A 100 -24.14 8.87 2.69
N LEU A 101 -24.95 9.88 3.03
CA LEU A 101 -26.07 9.71 3.94
C LEU A 101 -27.15 8.80 3.34
N GLY A 102 -27.51 9.00 2.07
CA GLY A 102 -28.48 8.17 1.35
C GLY A 102 -28.00 6.72 1.25
N PHE A 103 -26.74 6.49 0.92
CA PHE A 103 -26.17 5.16 0.86
C PHE A 103 -26.12 4.50 2.24
N GLY A 104 -25.77 5.25 3.30
CA GLY A 104 -25.79 4.74 4.68
C GLY A 104 -27.19 4.31 5.13
N ILE A 105 -28.21 5.10 4.85
CA ILE A 105 -29.63 4.78 5.15
C ILE A 105 -30.05 3.52 4.39
N LEU A 106 -29.71 3.43 3.12
CA LEU A 106 -30.04 2.28 2.27
C LEU A 106 -29.37 0.98 2.79
N LEU A 107 -28.13 1.05 3.23
CA LEU A 107 -27.43 -0.08 3.84
C LEU A 107 -28.10 -0.51 5.16
N ILE A 108 -28.39 0.44 6.05
CA ILE A 108 -29.05 0.15 7.34
C ILE A 108 -30.43 -0.48 7.10
N ALA A 109 -31.21 0.06 6.18
CA ALA A 109 -32.52 -0.49 5.82
C ALA A 109 -32.41 -1.90 5.21
N GLY A 110 -31.44 -2.12 4.32
CA GLY A 110 -31.17 -3.43 3.72
C GLY A 110 -30.76 -4.48 4.74
N ILE A 111 -29.83 -4.15 5.63
CA ILE A 111 -29.38 -5.06 6.70
C ILE A 111 -30.50 -5.31 7.69
N GLY A 112 -31.26 -4.27 8.07
CA GLY A 112 -32.41 -4.40 8.97
C GLY A 112 -33.50 -5.32 8.42
N SER A 113 -33.78 -5.27 7.11
CA SER A 113 -34.75 -6.17 6.47
C SER A 113 -34.23 -7.62 6.39
N ALA A 114 -32.94 -7.82 6.16
CA ALA A 114 -32.33 -9.15 6.13
C ALA A 114 -32.25 -9.81 7.51
N ALA A 115 -32.07 -9.03 8.57
CA ALA A 115 -32.00 -9.54 9.95
C ALA A 115 -33.30 -10.10 10.49
N THR A 116 -34.44 -9.91 9.80
CA THR A 116 -35.76 -10.46 10.19
C THR A 116 -35.94 -11.93 9.78
N THR A 117 -35.10 -12.48 8.90
CA THR A 117 -35.09 -13.90 8.55
C THR A 117 -34.34 -14.68 9.64
N GLY A 118 -35.09 -15.51 10.40
CA GLY A 118 -34.71 -16.17 11.63
C GLY A 118 -33.25 -16.68 11.71
N PHE A 119 -32.59 -16.33 12.79
CA PHE A 119 -31.23 -16.81 13.11
C PHE A 119 -31.26 -18.32 13.40
N ILE A 120 -30.56 -19.10 12.58
CA ILE A 120 -30.20 -20.48 12.89
C ILE A 120 -28.93 -20.40 13.73
N GLY A 121 -28.97 -20.84 15.00
CA GLY A 121 -27.84 -20.71 15.92
C GLY A 121 -26.53 -21.22 15.35
N LEU A 122 -25.42 -20.60 15.74
CA LEU A 122 -24.06 -20.90 15.27
C LEU A 122 -23.63 -22.36 15.53
N GLU A 123 -24.12 -22.99 16.61
CA GLU A 123 -23.89 -24.40 16.88
C GLU A 123 -24.36 -25.33 15.75
N ARG A 124 -25.51 -25.05 15.16
CA ARG A 124 -26.00 -25.84 14.00
C ARG A 124 -25.18 -25.56 12.75
N ALA A 125 -24.78 -24.34 12.52
CA ALA A 125 -23.97 -23.97 11.37
C ALA A 125 -22.58 -24.63 11.42
N ASN A 126 -22.00 -24.80 12.61
CA ASN A 126 -20.68 -25.37 12.85
C ASN A 126 -20.67 -26.84 13.28
N ALA A 127 -21.82 -27.53 13.34
CA ALA A 127 -21.95 -28.90 13.82
C ALA A 127 -21.04 -29.93 13.11
N GLY A 128 -20.65 -29.65 11.86
CA GLY A 128 -19.72 -30.48 11.08
C GLY A 128 -18.27 -30.00 11.10
N GLY A 129 -17.95 -28.99 11.92
CA GLY A 129 -16.67 -28.28 11.90
C GLY A 129 -16.67 -27.12 10.90
N ASN A 130 -16.12 -25.97 11.32
CA ASN A 130 -16.16 -24.72 10.56
C ASN A 130 -15.54 -24.83 9.16
N VAL A 131 -14.32 -25.37 9.05
CA VAL A 131 -13.60 -25.52 7.77
C VAL A 131 -14.27 -26.54 6.86
N ARG A 132 -14.69 -27.70 7.42
CA ARG A 132 -15.34 -28.78 6.67
C ARG A 132 -16.71 -28.35 6.16
N GLY A 133 -17.52 -27.70 7.01
CA GLY A 133 -18.83 -27.18 6.63
C GLY A 133 -18.73 -26.15 5.50
N LEU A 134 -17.78 -25.23 5.59
CA LEU A 134 -17.53 -24.24 4.54
C LEU A 134 -17.06 -24.90 3.25
N ALA A 135 -16.13 -25.85 3.32
CA ALA A 135 -15.65 -26.59 2.16
C ALA A 135 -16.78 -27.34 1.45
N MET A 136 -17.63 -28.04 2.20
CA MET A 136 -18.79 -28.72 1.63
C MET A 136 -19.73 -27.73 0.91
N LEU A 137 -19.99 -26.56 1.50
CA LEU A 137 -20.83 -25.54 0.91
C LEU A 137 -20.25 -24.98 -0.39
N ILE A 138 -18.95 -24.73 -0.42
CA ILE A 138 -18.25 -24.20 -1.59
C ILE A 138 -18.26 -25.24 -2.72
N PHE A 139 -17.86 -26.48 -2.44
CA PHE A 139 -17.66 -27.48 -3.48
C PHE A 139 -18.93 -28.18 -3.93
N THR A 140 -20.05 -28.11 -3.18
CA THR A 140 -21.32 -28.73 -3.59
C THR A 140 -22.33 -27.70 -4.11
N ARG A 141 -22.41 -26.53 -3.48
CA ARG A 141 -23.45 -25.55 -3.79
C ARG A 141 -22.96 -24.35 -4.58
N ASN A 142 -21.70 -23.93 -4.33
CA ASN A 142 -21.12 -22.72 -4.90
C ASN A 142 -19.89 -23.00 -5.77
N LEU A 143 -19.82 -24.18 -6.38
CA LEU A 143 -18.70 -24.58 -7.22
C LEU A 143 -18.43 -23.58 -8.35
N TRP A 144 -19.46 -23.12 -9.03
CA TRP A 144 -19.33 -22.13 -10.10
C TRP A 144 -18.75 -20.79 -9.62
N ALA A 145 -19.19 -20.30 -8.48
CA ALA A 145 -18.65 -19.06 -7.90
C ALA A 145 -17.16 -19.24 -7.52
N PHE A 146 -16.79 -20.41 -6.99
CA PHE A 146 -15.40 -20.75 -6.67
C PHE A 146 -14.53 -20.81 -7.93
N GLU A 147 -15.01 -21.44 -9.00
CA GLU A 147 -14.26 -21.56 -10.24
C GLU A 147 -14.07 -20.22 -10.96
N LEU A 148 -15.12 -19.39 -11.00
CA LEU A 148 -15.05 -18.04 -11.55
C LEU A 148 -14.09 -17.14 -10.78
N THR A 149 -14.08 -17.21 -9.44
CA THR A 149 -13.13 -16.43 -8.63
C THR A 149 -11.71 -16.92 -8.83
N SER A 150 -11.48 -18.21 -8.99
CA SER A 150 -10.16 -18.77 -9.30
C SER A 150 -9.67 -18.28 -10.67
N ALA A 151 -10.52 -18.31 -11.70
CA ALA A 151 -10.20 -17.80 -13.02
C ALA A 151 -9.89 -16.29 -12.99
N LEU A 152 -10.67 -15.52 -12.20
CA LEU A 152 -10.42 -14.09 -12.00
C LEU A 152 -9.06 -13.83 -11.37
N LEU A 153 -8.70 -14.59 -10.33
CA LEU A 153 -7.39 -14.46 -9.67
C LEU A 153 -6.22 -14.75 -10.62
N ILE A 154 -6.34 -15.82 -11.43
CA ILE A 154 -5.33 -16.16 -12.44
C ILE A 154 -5.20 -15.02 -13.46
N THR A 155 -6.33 -14.54 -13.97
CA THR A 155 -6.36 -13.42 -14.93
C THR A 155 -5.76 -12.14 -14.35
N ALA A 156 -6.08 -11.83 -13.10
CA ALA A 156 -5.53 -10.68 -12.40
C ALA A 156 -4.01 -10.80 -12.21
N ALA A 157 -3.52 -11.98 -11.82
CA ALA A 157 -2.09 -12.24 -11.66
C ALA A 157 -1.32 -12.11 -12.98
N LEU A 158 -1.85 -12.70 -14.06
CA LEU A 158 -1.26 -12.59 -15.40
C LEU A 158 -1.30 -11.14 -15.90
N GLY A 159 -2.42 -10.44 -15.73
CA GLY A 159 -2.57 -9.04 -16.09
C GLY A 159 -1.57 -8.15 -15.34
N ALA A 160 -1.41 -8.35 -14.04
CA ALA A 160 -0.42 -7.63 -13.24
C ALA A 160 1.02 -7.90 -13.71
N MET A 161 1.33 -9.16 -14.06
CA MET A 161 2.64 -9.54 -14.58
C MET A 161 2.92 -8.88 -15.93
N VAL A 162 1.95 -8.88 -16.85
CA VAL A 162 2.08 -8.25 -18.17
C VAL A 162 2.25 -6.73 -18.04
N LEU A 163 1.45 -6.08 -17.17
CA LEU A 163 1.56 -4.63 -16.95
C LEU A 163 2.86 -4.23 -16.24
N ALA A 164 3.38 -5.07 -15.36
CA ALA A 164 4.66 -4.84 -14.69
C ALA A 164 5.87 -5.16 -15.57
N HIS A 165 5.67 -5.94 -16.64
CA HIS A 165 6.73 -6.34 -17.54
C HIS A 165 7.18 -5.15 -18.39
N ARG A 166 8.40 -4.69 -18.17
CA ARG A 166 9.02 -3.67 -19.01
C ARG A 166 9.91 -4.35 -20.05
N GLU A 167 9.48 -4.34 -21.29
CA GLU A 167 10.34 -4.75 -22.40
C GLU A 167 11.55 -3.80 -22.48
N ARG A 168 12.73 -4.38 -22.47
CA ARG A 168 13.96 -3.66 -22.77
C ARG A 168 14.23 -3.84 -24.25
N PHE A 169 14.07 -2.79 -25.01
CA PHE A 169 14.41 -2.77 -26.44
C PHE A 169 15.92 -2.87 -26.68
N GLU A 170 16.72 -2.50 -25.70
CA GLU A 170 18.18 -2.60 -25.79
C GLU A 170 18.70 -3.84 -25.06
N ARG A 171 19.57 -4.59 -25.74
CA ARG A 171 20.30 -5.71 -25.13
C ARG A 171 21.14 -5.19 -23.96
N ARG A 172 21.04 -5.84 -22.81
CA ARG A 172 21.90 -5.53 -21.66
C ARG A 172 23.35 -5.79 -22.05
N LYS A 173 24.19 -4.76 -22.02
CA LYS A 173 25.62 -4.88 -22.24
C LYS A 173 26.23 -5.76 -21.16
N THR A 174 27.10 -6.66 -21.56
CA THR A 174 27.85 -7.49 -20.62
C THR A 174 28.90 -6.64 -19.88
N GLN A 175 29.41 -7.16 -18.74
CA GLN A 175 30.47 -6.45 -18.01
C GLN A 175 31.72 -6.24 -18.87
N ARG A 176 32.02 -7.18 -19.76
CA ARG A 176 33.13 -7.07 -20.72
C ARG A 176 32.91 -5.93 -21.71
N GLU A 177 31.70 -5.82 -22.26
CA GLU A 177 31.34 -4.74 -23.19
C GLU A 177 31.42 -3.37 -22.51
N LEU A 178 30.93 -3.28 -21.25
CA LEU A 178 31.03 -2.07 -20.45
C LEU A 178 32.49 -1.70 -20.12
N ALA A 179 33.34 -2.70 -19.86
CA ALA A 179 34.75 -2.47 -19.65
C ALA A 179 35.43 -1.97 -20.93
N VAL A 180 35.20 -2.63 -22.06
CA VAL A 180 35.73 -2.21 -23.37
C VAL A 180 35.29 -0.78 -23.72
N GLU A 181 34.01 -0.47 -23.54
CA GLU A 181 33.49 0.89 -23.76
C GLU A 181 34.16 1.94 -22.87
N ARG A 182 34.42 1.61 -21.60
CA ARG A 182 35.08 2.50 -20.64
C ARG A 182 36.51 2.85 -21.08
N PHE A 183 37.23 1.90 -21.64
CA PHE A 183 38.58 2.13 -22.17
C PHE A 183 38.58 2.77 -23.56
N ALA A 184 37.56 2.49 -24.39
CA ALA A 184 37.48 3.02 -25.76
C ALA A 184 37.03 4.50 -25.81
N SER A 185 36.24 4.94 -24.85
CA SER A 185 35.68 6.31 -24.84
C SER A 185 36.67 7.40 -24.41
N GLY A 186 37.91 7.04 -24.01
CA GLY A 186 38.90 8.01 -23.51
C GLY A 186 38.52 8.67 -22.18
N GLY A 187 37.44 8.21 -21.54
CA GLY A 187 37.01 8.63 -20.22
C GLY A 187 37.82 8.00 -19.10
N HIS A 188 37.43 8.24 -17.86
CA HIS A 188 38.08 7.64 -16.69
C HIS A 188 37.83 6.12 -16.65
N PRO A 189 38.89 5.29 -16.84
CA PRO A 189 38.73 3.84 -16.82
C PRO A 189 38.47 3.29 -15.41
N THR A 190 38.85 4.04 -14.37
CA THR A 190 38.57 3.74 -12.97
C THR A 190 37.24 4.32 -12.50
N PRO A 191 36.64 3.75 -11.46
CA PRO A 191 35.48 4.39 -10.80
C PRO A 191 35.83 5.81 -10.37
N MET A 192 34.84 6.70 -10.43
CA MET A 192 35.02 8.07 -9.97
C MET A 192 35.32 8.07 -8.45
N PRO A 193 36.17 8.98 -7.97
CA PRO A 193 36.42 9.11 -6.54
C PRO A 193 35.13 9.47 -5.80
N ASN A 194 35.07 9.12 -4.52
CA ASN A 194 33.93 9.45 -3.68
C ASN A 194 33.85 10.98 -3.47
N PRO A 195 32.64 11.53 -3.26
CA PRO A 195 32.46 12.91 -2.85
C PRO A 195 33.23 13.24 -1.56
N GLY A 196 33.56 14.50 -1.35
CA GLY A 196 34.25 14.95 -0.15
C GLY A 196 33.40 14.82 1.10
N VAL A 197 34.04 14.44 2.20
CA VAL A 197 33.44 14.37 3.53
C VAL A 197 34.16 15.32 4.46
N TYR A 198 33.49 16.39 4.87
CA TYR A 198 34.03 17.41 5.76
C TYR A 198 33.19 17.50 7.04
N ALA A 199 33.73 18.08 8.09
CA ALA A 199 33.10 18.16 9.40
C ALA A 199 31.70 18.81 9.39
N ARG A 200 31.42 19.67 8.41
CA ARG A 200 30.14 20.40 8.28
C ARG A 200 29.41 20.16 6.96
N HIS A 201 30.02 19.46 6.01
CA HIS A 201 29.47 19.19 4.68
C HIS A 201 29.86 17.80 4.22
N ASN A 202 28.88 16.93 4.03
CA ASN A 202 29.04 15.56 3.54
C ASN A 202 27.99 15.18 2.48
N ALA A 203 27.43 16.18 1.80
CA ALA A 203 26.45 15.94 0.75
C ALA A 203 27.15 15.42 -0.52
N VAL A 204 26.40 14.67 -1.34
CA VAL A 204 26.88 14.06 -2.59
C VAL A 204 27.33 15.07 -3.66
N ASN A 205 27.00 16.34 -3.52
CA ASN A 205 27.43 17.45 -4.36
C ASN A 205 28.69 18.17 -3.83
N THR A 206 29.29 17.71 -2.74
CA THR A 206 30.49 18.30 -2.17
C THR A 206 31.72 17.66 -2.82
N PRO A 207 32.59 18.41 -3.52
CA PRO A 207 33.76 17.84 -4.17
C PRO A 207 34.82 17.40 -3.14
N ALA A 208 35.56 16.35 -3.47
CA ALA A 208 36.75 15.98 -2.72
C ALA A 208 37.86 16.99 -2.99
N ARG A 209 38.78 17.20 -2.04
CA ARG A 209 39.95 18.08 -2.20
C ARG A 209 41.17 17.29 -2.62
N LEU A 210 41.90 17.82 -3.60
CA LEU A 210 43.18 17.35 -4.00
C LEU A 210 44.28 17.82 -2.98
N PRO A 211 45.46 17.21 -3.00
CA PRO A 211 46.56 17.58 -2.07
C PRO A 211 47.04 19.04 -2.22
N ASP A 212 46.81 19.64 -3.40
CA ASP A 212 47.11 21.04 -3.68
C ASP A 212 46.07 22.03 -3.18
N GLY A 213 44.97 21.51 -2.59
CA GLY A 213 43.86 22.28 -2.08
C GLY A 213 42.76 22.61 -3.10
N SER A 214 42.92 22.23 -4.35
CA SER A 214 41.90 22.36 -5.38
C SER A 214 40.82 21.32 -5.24
N ASP A 215 39.62 21.58 -5.85
CA ASP A 215 38.51 20.64 -5.84
C ASP A 215 38.68 19.58 -6.95
N ALA A 216 38.42 18.32 -6.61
CA ALA A 216 38.39 17.22 -7.57
C ALA A 216 37.05 17.21 -8.29
N GLU A 217 36.95 17.83 -9.46
CA GLU A 217 35.70 17.94 -10.23
C GLU A 217 35.06 16.59 -10.55
N ASN A 218 35.86 15.56 -10.76
CA ASN A 218 35.39 14.20 -11.08
C ASN A 218 34.91 13.41 -9.83
N SER A 219 34.92 14.00 -8.65
CA SER A 219 34.37 13.41 -7.42
C SER A 219 32.87 13.65 -7.25
N VAL A 220 32.29 14.54 -8.06
CA VAL A 220 30.84 14.85 -8.06
C VAL A 220 30.27 14.52 -9.43
N ALA A 221 29.09 13.91 -9.47
CA ALA A 221 28.45 13.56 -10.72
C ALA A 221 28.10 14.83 -11.54
N PRO A 222 28.33 14.84 -12.87
CA PRO A 222 28.12 16.03 -13.72
C PRO A 222 26.73 16.63 -13.63
N ILE A 223 25.72 15.80 -13.36
CA ILE A 223 24.32 16.22 -13.17
C ILE A 223 24.12 17.12 -11.94
N LEU A 224 24.98 17.01 -10.96
CA LEU A 224 24.93 17.80 -9.73
C LEU A 224 25.69 19.13 -9.85
N HIS A 225 26.58 19.26 -10.82
CA HIS A 225 27.25 20.53 -11.13
C HIS A 225 26.34 21.53 -11.86
N ALA A 226 25.31 21.05 -12.56
CA ALA A 226 24.38 21.90 -13.33
C ALA A 226 23.50 22.82 -12.43
N GLY A 227 23.48 22.61 -11.11
CA GLY A 227 22.71 23.41 -10.14
C GLY A 227 23.50 24.48 -9.40
N THR A 228 24.81 24.50 -9.49
CA THR A 228 25.65 25.55 -8.91
C THR A 228 25.92 26.64 -9.95
N SER A 229 25.00 27.61 -10.03
CA SER A 229 25.28 28.87 -10.74
C SER A 229 26.59 29.48 -10.22
N PRO A 230 27.50 29.93 -11.09
CA PRO A 230 28.71 30.63 -10.69
C PRO A 230 28.32 32.07 -10.24
N GLY A 231 28.05 32.19 -8.97
CA GLY A 231 27.62 33.48 -8.41
C GLY A 231 27.78 33.54 -6.91
N ARG A 232 29.04 33.45 -6.44
CA ARG A 232 29.50 34.07 -5.19
C ARG A 232 30.97 33.85 -4.94
N SER A 233 31.79 34.24 -5.89
CA SER A 233 33.16 34.65 -5.61
C SER A 233 33.16 36.18 -5.40
N GLY A 234 33.13 36.61 -4.17
CA GLY A 234 33.31 38.04 -3.88
C GLY A 234 32.47 38.54 -2.72
N GLU A 235 32.89 38.19 -1.48
CA GLU A 235 32.84 39.17 -0.40
C GLU A 235 33.82 38.73 0.69
N LYS A 236 34.63 39.70 1.05
CA LYS A 236 35.82 39.72 1.91
C LYS A 236 35.59 39.22 3.32
#